data_7d9c13fa14b09ac47982e73c51554351
#
_entry.id   7d9c13fa14b09ac47982e73c51554351
#
_cell.length_a   1.000
_cell.length_b   1.000
_cell.length_c   1.000
_cell.angle_alpha   90.00
_cell.angle_beta   90.00
_cell.angle_gamma   90.00
#
_symmetry.space_group_name_H-M   'P 1'
#
loop_
_entity.id
_entity.type
_entity.pdbx_description
1 polymer ?
#
loop_
_entity_poly.entity_id
_entity_poly.type
_entity_poly.pdbx_seq_one_letter_code
_entity_poly.pdbx_strand_id
1 'polypeptide(L)'
;MNSQGKTDEAFALAKVALQCDMKSHVCWHVYGLLYRAVKNFEEAIKAYKFALRLEPESAQIQRDLALLQIQMRDYQGYIISRRSMLQARSGLRQSWTALAVAHHLAGDLAEAERVLTAYEETLKNPPSKTDFENSEAVMYKNSLIAEQGNIEKALEHLTSAGKHNLDRLAVLELRATYLAKLERKEEAIKAYRALIDRNSEYKKYYDGLIEAMGLAATDHMARKAVYDEFAEKYPRCDAARRLPLDFLEGTYLIGPIYA
;
A
#
# COMPACT_ATOMS: atom_id res chain seq x y z
N MET A 1 -14.31 27.73 -21.85
CA MET A 1 -15.14 27.10 -22.88
C MET A 1 -15.50 25.65 -22.54
N ASN A 2 -14.54 24.75 -22.32
CA ASN A 2 -14.86 23.35 -21.97
C ASN A 2 -15.70 23.25 -20.67
N SER A 3 -15.35 24.00 -19.62
CA SER A 3 -16.11 24.08 -18.37
C SER A 3 -17.53 24.67 -18.51
N GLN A 4 -17.85 25.28 -19.65
CA GLN A 4 -19.14 25.85 -19.96
C GLN A 4 -19.96 24.98 -20.92
N GLY A 5 -19.51 23.75 -21.22
CA GLY A 5 -20.17 22.83 -22.14
C GLY A 5 -19.98 23.14 -23.64
N LYS A 6 -19.14 24.14 -23.99
CA LYS A 6 -18.85 24.52 -25.37
C LYS A 6 -17.67 23.72 -25.93
N THR A 7 -17.83 22.42 -26.00
CA THR A 7 -16.75 21.50 -26.34
C THR A 7 -16.31 21.63 -27.79
N ASP A 8 -17.24 21.78 -28.72
CA ASP A 8 -16.94 21.88 -30.17
C ASP A 8 -16.18 23.17 -30.50
N GLU A 9 -16.55 24.29 -29.89
CA GLU A 9 -15.84 25.56 -30.01
C GLU A 9 -14.39 25.42 -29.45
N ALA A 10 -14.25 24.73 -28.32
CA ALA A 10 -12.94 24.51 -27.71
C ALA A 10 -12.02 23.63 -28.60
N PHE A 11 -12.56 22.58 -29.22
CA PHE A 11 -11.82 21.78 -30.21
C PHE A 11 -11.44 22.58 -31.46
N ALA A 12 -12.36 23.40 -31.97
CA ALA A 12 -12.10 24.26 -33.12
C ALA A 12 -10.93 25.23 -32.84
N LEU A 13 -10.94 25.89 -31.68
CA LEU A 13 -9.87 26.79 -31.24
C LEU A 13 -8.54 26.06 -31.03
N ALA A 14 -8.57 24.88 -30.44
CA ALA A 14 -7.36 24.08 -30.22
C ALA A 14 -6.74 23.64 -31.55
N LYS A 15 -7.57 23.28 -32.55
CA LYS A 15 -7.10 22.98 -33.92
C LYS A 15 -6.44 24.18 -34.59
N VAL A 16 -7.05 25.37 -34.50
CA VAL A 16 -6.47 26.61 -35.04
C VAL A 16 -5.14 26.90 -34.34
N ALA A 17 -5.07 26.77 -33.02
CA ALA A 17 -3.82 26.98 -32.29
C ALA A 17 -2.71 26.00 -32.73
N LEU A 18 -3.04 24.72 -32.95
CA LEU A 18 -2.11 23.73 -33.49
C LEU A 18 -1.68 24.01 -34.93
N GLN A 19 -2.56 24.58 -35.77
CA GLN A 19 -2.20 25.02 -37.12
C GLN A 19 -1.22 26.20 -37.11
N CYS A 20 -1.38 27.11 -36.12
CA CYS A 20 -0.45 28.25 -35.96
C CYS A 20 0.91 27.81 -35.41
N ASP A 21 0.94 26.85 -34.47
CA ASP A 21 2.17 26.33 -33.90
C ASP A 21 2.06 24.84 -33.55
N MET A 22 2.45 24.00 -34.48
CA MET A 22 2.47 22.55 -34.31
C MET A 22 3.53 22.06 -33.33
N LYS A 23 4.52 22.89 -33.01
CA LYS A 23 5.60 22.56 -32.05
C LYS A 23 5.31 23.01 -30.63
N SER A 24 4.14 23.61 -30.36
CA SER A 24 3.75 24.01 -29.02
C SER A 24 3.28 22.79 -28.18
N HIS A 25 4.09 22.39 -27.20
CA HIS A 25 3.69 21.36 -26.24
C HIS A 25 2.43 21.74 -25.47
N VAL A 26 2.23 23.05 -25.21
CA VAL A 26 1.02 23.56 -24.53
C VAL A 26 -0.23 23.30 -25.35
N CYS A 27 -0.21 23.55 -26.65
CA CYS A 27 -1.36 23.30 -27.54
C CYS A 27 -1.71 21.81 -27.57
N TRP A 28 -0.72 20.93 -27.67
CA TRP A 28 -0.94 19.48 -27.60
C TRP A 28 -1.46 19.02 -26.25
N HIS A 29 -0.95 19.60 -25.15
CA HIS A 29 -1.48 19.29 -23.81
C HIS A 29 -2.96 19.71 -23.68
N VAL A 30 -3.31 20.92 -24.08
CA VAL A 30 -4.70 21.39 -24.08
C VAL A 30 -5.59 20.50 -24.95
N TYR A 31 -5.11 20.08 -26.11
CA TYR A 31 -5.82 19.17 -27.00
C TYR A 31 -6.08 17.82 -26.35
N GLY A 32 -5.09 17.28 -25.61
CA GLY A 32 -5.24 16.08 -24.79
C GLY A 32 -6.25 16.25 -23.66
N LEU A 33 -6.27 17.40 -22.99
CA LEU A 33 -7.27 17.71 -21.95
C LEU A 33 -8.70 17.75 -22.51
N LEU A 34 -8.88 18.26 -23.73
CA LEU A 34 -10.19 18.24 -24.40
C LEU A 34 -10.63 16.81 -24.72
N TYR A 35 -9.75 15.97 -25.27
CA TYR A 35 -10.05 14.57 -25.49
C TYR A 35 -10.39 13.82 -24.21
N ARG A 36 -9.67 14.08 -23.12
CA ARG A 36 -10.00 13.51 -21.80
C ARG A 36 -11.39 13.93 -21.32
N ALA A 37 -11.77 15.18 -21.53
CA ALA A 37 -13.07 15.71 -21.14
C ALA A 37 -14.24 15.03 -21.88
N VAL A 38 -14.05 14.66 -23.15
CA VAL A 38 -15.04 13.90 -23.93
C VAL A 38 -14.86 12.38 -23.80
N LYS A 39 -14.05 11.94 -22.84
CA LYS A 39 -13.77 10.51 -22.55
C LYS A 39 -13.11 9.74 -23.71
N ASN A 40 -12.53 10.43 -24.67
CA ASN A 40 -11.70 9.80 -25.70
C ASN A 40 -10.26 9.67 -25.20
N PHE A 41 -10.04 8.69 -24.34
CA PHE A 41 -8.82 8.54 -23.60
C PHE A 41 -7.63 8.11 -24.49
N GLU A 42 -7.89 7.35 -25.54
CA GLU A 42 -6.83 6.93 -26.48
C GLU A 42 -6.20 8.11 -27.19
N GLU A 43 -7.03 9.02 -27.73
CA GLU A 43 -6.53 10.24 -28.40
C GLU A 43 -5.87 11.20 -27.38
N ALA A 44 -6.39 11.26 -26.16
CA ALA A 44 -5.76 12.02 -25.10
C ALA A 44 -4.33 11.53 -24.79
N ILE A 45 -4.14 10.20 -24.71
CA ILE A 45 -2.80 9.59 -24.50
C ILE A 45 -1.86 9.93 -25.65
N LYS A 46 -2.34 9.86 -26.89
CA LYS A 46 -1.53 10.21 -28.08
C LYS A 46 -1.09 11.67 -28.03
N ALA A 47 -2.02 12.57 -27.71
CA ALA A 47 -1.73 14.01 -27.59
C ALA A 47 -0.72 14.30 -26.47
N TYR A 48 -0.87 13.69 -25.30
CA TYR A 48 0.09 13.85 -24.20
C TYR A 48 1.46 13.27 -24.54
N LYS A 49 1.52 12.09 -25.16
CA LYS A 49 2.80 11.51 -25.62
C LYS A 49 3.49 12.42 -26.65
N PHE A 50 2.73 13.07 -27.53
CA PHE A 50 3.29 14.02 -28.50
C PHE A 50 3.78 15.29 -27.79
N ALA A 51 3.00 15.86 -26.86
CA ALA A 51 3.42 17.01 -26.08
C ALA A 51 4.73 16.75 -25.30
N LEU A 52 4.89 15.54 -24.73
CA LEU A 52 6.12 15.12 -24.04
C LEU A 52 7.33 14.89 -24.96
N ARG A 53 7.12 14.63 -26.26
CA ARG A 53 8.23 14.61 -27.22
C ARG A 53 8.79 16.02 -27.45
N LEU A 54 7.93 17.04 -27.36
CA LEU A 54 8.32 18.44 -27.53
C LEU A 54 8.93 19.01 -26.24
N GLU A 55 8.36 18.66 -25.09
CA GLU A 55 8.83 19.09 -23.76
C GLU A 55 8.84 17.90 -22.78
N PRO A 56 9.94 17.11 -22.76
CA PRO A 56 10.03 15.90 -21.95
C PRO A 56 9.97 16.13 -20.45
N GLU A 57 10.38 17.30 -19.99
CA GLU A 57 10.49 17.62 -18.56
C GLU A 57 9.20 18.23 -17.96
N SER A 58 8.15 18.41 -18.76
CA SER A 58 6.89 18.94 -18.27
C SER A 58 6.22 18.01 -17.25
N ALA A 59 6.42 18.32 -15.97
CA ALA A 59 5.88 17.53 -14.86
C ALA A 59 4.34 17.45 -14.88
N GLN A 60 3.67 18.49 -15.41
CA GLN A 60 2.21 18.48 -15.51
C GLN A 60 1.72 17.45 -16.52
N ILE A 61 2.31 17.47 -17.74
CA ILE A 61 1.92 16.53 -18.80
C ILE A 61 2.26 15.09 -18.40
N GLN A 62 3.42 14.87 -17.75
CA GLN A 62 3.82 13.57 -17.21
C GLN A 62 2.79 13.05 -16.20
N ARG A 63 2.29 13.90 -15.28
CA ARG A 63 1.26 13.51 -14.31
C ARG A 63 -0.07 13.17 -14.99
N ASP A 64 -0.51 14.01 -15.93
CA ASP A 64 -1.78 13.79 -16.65
C ASP A 64 -1.74 12.50 -17.47
N LEU A 65 -0.62 12.22 -18.15
CA LEU A 65 -0.42 10.97 -18.88
C LEU A 65 -0.44 9.76 -17.93
N ALA A 66 0.30 9.83 -16.83
CA ALA A 66 0.38 8.75 -15.85
C ALA A 66 -0.99 8.41 -15.24
N LEU A 67 -1.77 9.42 -14.86
CA LEU A 67 -3.13 9.22 -14.34
C LEU A 67 -4.05 8.56 -15.37
N LEU A 68 -3.94 8.97 -16.62
CA LEU A 68 -4.75 8.43 -17.69
C LEU A 68 -4.37 6.99 -18.05
N GLN A 69 -3.08 6.66 -18.04
CA GLN A 69 -2.59 5.31 -18.23
C GLN A 69 -3.09 4.35 -17.14
N ILE A 70 -3.07 4.77 -15.87
CA ILE A 70 -3.64 3.99 -14.76
C ILE A 70 -5.15 3.80 -14.96
N GLN A 71 -5.87 4.86 -15.31
CA GLN A 71 -7.33 4.79 -15.53
C GLN A 71 -7.68 3.82 -16.65
N MET A 72 -6.87 3.78 -17.70
CA MET A 72 -7.05 2.87 -18.84
C MET A 72 -6.44 1.49 -18.62
N ARG A 73 -5.82 1.23 -17.46
CA ARG A 73 -5.07 0.00 -17.15
C ARG A 73 -3.94 -0.29 -18.17
N ASP A 74 -3.40 0.77 -18.81
CA ASP A 74 -2.19 0.70 -19.63
C ASP A 74 -0.96 0.66 -18.73
N TYR A 75 -0.81 -0.44 -17.97
CA TYR A 75 0.28 -0.59 -17.00
C TYR A 75 1.66 -0.62 -17.68
N GLN A 76 1.75 -1.18 -18.89
CA GLN A 76 3.01 -1.19 -19.64
C GLN A 76 3.42 0.22 -20.07
N GLY A 77 2.50 1.00 -20.62
CA GLY A 77 2.74 2.40 -20.91
C GLY A 77 3.11 3.20 -19.67
N TYR A 78 2.46 2.92 -18.54
CA TYR A 78 2.75 3.55 -17.25
C TYR A 78 4.16 3.23 -16.76
N ILE A 79 4.62 1.97 -16.84
CA ILE A 79 5.99 1.56 -16.49
C ILE A 79 7.00 2.32 -17.36
N ILE A 80 6.78 2.41 -18.68
CA ILE A 80 7.67 3.14 -19.60
C ILE A 80 7.75 4.62 -19.19
N SER A 81 6.61 5.26 -18.91
CA SER A 81 6.55 6.64 -18.47
C SER A 81 7.30 6.86 -17.16
N ARG A 82 7.10 5.98 -16.15
CA ARG A 82 7.77 6.07 -14.85
C ARG A 82 9.27 5.81 -14.94
N ARG A 83 9.69 4.88 -15.80
CA ARG A 83 11.11 4.61 -16.04
C ARG A 83 11.82 5.82 -16.67
N SER A 84 11.20 6.47 -17.64
CA SER A 84 11.71 7.72 -18.22
C SER A 84 11.86 8.84 -17.18
N MET A 85 10.85 9.00 -16.30
CA MET A 85 10.91 9.98 -15.22
C MET A 85 12.02 9.67 -14.21
N LEU A 86 12.25 8.40 -13.88
CA LEU A 86 13.33 7.97 -13.01
C LEU A 86 14.69 8.28 -13.63
N GLN A 87 14.87 8.00 -14.94
CA GLN A 87 16.11 8.32 -15.65
C GLN A 87 16.43 9.80 -15.65
N ALA A 88 15.40 10.66 -15.80
CA ALA A 88 15.56 12.09 -15.75
C ALA A 88 15.89 12.63 -14.34
N ARG A 89 15.36 11.99 -13.28
CA ARG A 89 15.49 12.45 -11.88
C ARG A 89 15.73 11.28 -10.93
N SER A 90 16.85 10.60 -11.09
CA SER A 90 17.22 9.43 -10.29
C SER A 90 17.48 9.69 -8.80
N GLY A 91 17.75 10.94 -8.42
CA GLY A 91 17.95 11.32 -7.01
C GLY A 91 16.68 11.41 -6.16
N LEU A 92 15.48 11.32 -6.78
CA LEU A 92 14.22 11.46 -6.06
C LEU A 92 13.65 10.08 -5.67
N ARG A 93 13.53 9.80 -4.36
CA ARG A 93 12.87 8.59 -3.82
C ARG A 93 11.51 8.34 -4.47
N GLN A 94 10.73 9.40 -4.61
CA GLN A 94 9.40 9.35 -5.20
C GLN A 94 9.39 8.75 -6.62
N SER A 95 10.44 8.95 -7.42
CA SER A 95 10.55 8.35 -8.76
C SER A 95 10.75 6.84 -8.70
N TRP A 96 11.52 6.35 -7.72
CA TRP A 96 11.75 4.92 -7.50
C TRP A 96 10.49 4.23 -6.97
N THR A 97 9.85 4.79 -5.95
CA THR A 97 8.61 4.21 -5.41
C THR A 97 7.49 4.20 -6.44
N ALA A 98 7.38 5.25 -7.27
CA ALA A 98 6.39 5.30 -8.34
C ALA A 98 6.64 4.24 -9.45
N LEU A 99 7.90 3.93 -9.75
CA LEU A 99 8.24 2.86 -10.69
C LEU A 99 7.94 1.47 -10.06
N ALA A 100 8.27 1.28 -8.79
CA ALA A 100 7.91 0.04 -8.08
C ALA A 100 6.40 -0.18 -8.06
N VAL A 101 5.61 0.86 -7.77
CA VAL A 101 4.13 0.81 -7.85
C VAL A 101 3.65 0.48 -9.26
N ALA A 102 4.31 0.99 -10.30
CA ALA A 102 3.94 0.69 -11.68
C ALA A 102 4.12 -0.81 -12.02
N HIS A 103 5.23 -1.42 -11.58
CA HIS A 103 5.45 -2.86 -11.72
C HIS A 103 4.47 -3.67 -10.87
N HIS A 104 4.19 -3.25 -9.63
CA HIS A 104 3.21 -3.90 -8.75
C HIS A 104 1.81 -3.91 -9.39
N LEU A 105 1.34 -2.78 -9.94
CA LEU A 105 0.05 -2.70 -10.65
C LEU A 105 -0.01 -3.60 -11.89
N ALA A 106 1.14 -3.85 -12.52
CA ALA A 106 1.25 -4.78 -13.65
C ALA A 106 1.30 -6.26 -13.21
N GLY A 107 1.35 -6.54 -11.90
CA GLY A 107 1.50 -7.89 -11.34
C GLY A 107 2.93 -8.40 -11.30
N ASP A 108 3.91 -7.56 -11.63
CA ASP A 108 5.33 -7.91 -11.62
C ASP A 108 5.97 -7.56 -10.28
N LEU A 109 5.62 -8.36 -9.27
CA LEU A 109 6.06 -8.16 -7.88
C LEU A 109 7.59 -8.25 -7.73
N ALA A 110 8.23 -9.13 -8.51
CA ALA A 110 9.67 -9.33 -8.45
C ALA A 110 10.43 -8.09 -8.94
N GLU A 111 10.01 -7.49 -10.05
CA GLU A 111 10.61 -6.24 -10.54
C GLU A 111 10.30 -5.07 -9.62
N ALA A 112 9.10 -5.01 -9.02
CA ALA A 112 8.78 -3.98 -8.02
C ALA A 112 9.73 -4.04 -6.82
N GLU A 113 10.01 -5.24 -6.28
CA GLU A 113 10.99 -5.45 -5.21
C GLU A 113 12.40 -5.07 -5.65
N ARG A 114 12.83 -5.47 -6.86
CA ARG A 114 14.16 -5.14 -7.42
C ARG A 114 14.38 -3.63 -7.54
N VAL A 115 13.37 -2.90 -7.99
CA VAL A 115 13.43 -1.43 -8.10
C VAL A 115 13.69 -0.80 -6.73
N LEU A 116 12.99 -1.24 -5.67
CA LEU A 116 13.19 -0.72 -4.32
C LEU A 116 14.55 -1.14 -3.73
N THR A 117 15.02 -2.34 -4.04
CA THR A 117 16.35 -2.81 -3.63
C THR A 117 17.45 -1.96 -4.31
N ALA A 118 17.32 -1.72 -5.61
CA ALA A 118 18.25 -0.86 -6.34
C ALA A 118 18.26 0.57 -5.78
N TYR A 119 17.09 1.10 -5.35
CA TYR A 119 17.03 2.39 -4.66
C TYR A 119 17.85 2.38 -3.36
N GLU A 120 17.68 1.37 -2.52
CA GLU A 120 18.43 1.24 -1.25
C GLU A 120 19.94 1.21 -1.49
N GLU A 121 20.40 0.52 -2.55
CA GLU A 121 21.81 0.44 -2.93
C GLU A 121 22.39 1.81 -3.40
N THR A 122 21.54 2.71 -3.88
CA THR A 122 21.99 4.07 -4.26
C THR A 122 22.24 4.99 -3.07
N LEU A 123 21.73 4.63 -1.89
CA LEU A 123 21.85 5.45 -0.70
C LEU A 123 23.27 5.39 -0.13
N LYS A 124 23.99 6.51 -0.22
CA LYS A 124 25.36 6.63 0.35
C LYS A 124 25.37 6.65 1.87
N ASN A 125 24.30 7.15 2.48
CA ASN A 125 24.13 7.25 3.92
C ASN A 125 22.80 6.60 4.31
N PRO A 126 22.73 5.96 5.49
CA PRO A 126 21.48 5.43 5.99
C PRO A 126 20.47 6.60 6.16
N PRO A 127 19.20 6.38 5.81
CA PRO A 127 18.15 7.38 6.01
C PRO A 127 18.05 7.82 7.47
N SER A 128 17.57 9.04 7.69
CA SER A 128 17.32 9.52 9.06
C SER A 128 16.33 8.60 9.77
N LYS A 129 16.56 8.39 11.07
CA LYS A 129 15.62 7.60 11.91
C LYS A 129 14.23 8.24 12.02
N THR A 130 14.09 9.51 11.64
CA THR A 130 12.82 10.26 11.63
C THR A 130 12.23 10.38 10.23
N ASP A 131 12.78 9.68 9.24
CA ASP A 131 12.32 9.70 7.87
C ASP A 131 11.09 8.79 7.71
N PHE A 132 9.90 9.41 7.79
CA PHE A 132 8.63 8.74 7.67
C PHE A 132 8.47 8.07 6.28
N GLU A 133 8.80 8.77 5.20
CA GLU A 133 8.68 8.23 3.84
C GLU A 133 9.58 7.00 3.64
N ASN A 134 10.76 6.97 4.28
CA ASN A 134 11.62 5.80 4.24
C ASN A 134 10.99 4.61 5.00
N SER A 135 10.38 4.88 6.15
CA SER A 135 9.68 3.85 6.92
C SER A 135 8.56 3.21 6.11
N GLU A 136 7.77 4.02 5.41
CA GLU A 136 6.71 3.54 4.51
C GLU A 136 7.28 2.75 3.32
N ALA A 137 8.37 3.20 2.70
CA ALA A 137 9.01 2.49 1.60
C ALA A 137 9.51 1.09 2.01
N VAL A 138 10.10 0.98 3.23
CA VAL A 138 10.54 -0.29 3.81
C VAL A 138 9.35 -1.23 4.05
N MET A 139 8.24 -0.73 4.61
CA MET A 139 7.04 -1.52 4.83
C MET A 139 6.40 -1.96 3.52
N TYR A 140 6.38 -1.09 2.51
CA TYR A 140 5.90 -1.42 1.18
C TYR A 140 6.75 -2.51 0.51
N LYS A 141 8.08 -2.42 0.59
CA LYS A 141 8.97 -3.49 0.10
C LYS A 141 8.70 -4.82 0.81
N ASN A 142 8.49 -4.77 2.12
CA ASN A 142 8.14 -5.95 2.90
C ASN A 142 6.82 -6.59 2.42
N SER A 143 5.79 -5.78 2.13
CA SER A 143 4.52 -6.29 1.61
C SER A 143 4.68 -6.96 0.24
N LEU A 144 5.52 -6.42 -0.65
CA LEU A 144 5.82 -7.03 -1.96
C LEU A 144 6.47 -8.41 -1.82
N ILE A 145 7.42 -8.56 -0.88
CA ILE A 145 8.07 -9.85 -0.59
C ILE A 145 7.05 -10.87 -0.07
N ALA A 146 6.18 -10.44 0.84
CA ALA A 146 5.14 -11.30 1.40
C ALA A 146 4.09 -11.71 0.35
N GLU A 147 3.72 -10.81 -0.55
CA GLU A 147 2.74 -11.04 -1.61
C GLU A 147 3.27 -12.00 -2.68
N GLN A 148 4.60 -12.07 -2.88
CA GLN A 148 5.26 -13.10 -3.69
C GLN A 148 5.17 -14.51 -3.07
N GLY A 149 4.63 -14.65 -1.85
CA GLY A 149 4.57 -15.91 -1.10
C GLY A 149 5.82 -16.20 -0.27
N ASN A 150 6.83 -15.35 -0.30
CA ASN A 150 8.11 -15.55 0.41
C ASN A 150 8.03 -15.06 1.86
N ILE A 151 7.17 -15.66 2.68
CA ILE A 151 6.90 -15.19 4.06
C ILE A 151 8.15 -15.25 4.95
N GLU A 152 8.99 -16.28 4.79
CA GLU A 152 10.27 -16.37 5.53
C GLU A 152 11.17 -15.16 5.24
N LYS A 153 11.40 -14.87 3.95
CA LYS A 153 12.18 -13.70 3.51
C LYS A 153 11.55 -12.38 3.98
N ALA A 154 10.21 -12.29 3.99
CA ALA A 154 9.52 -11.12 4.51
C ALA A 154 9.76 -10.94 6.02
N LEU A 155 9.76 -12.03 6.80
CA LEU A 155 10.07 -12.01 8.22
C LEU A 155 11.53 -11.61 8.51
N GLU A 156 12.49 -12.12 7.73
CA GLU A 156 13.90 -11.73 7.81
C GLU A 156 14.09 -10.25 7.49
N HIS A 157 13.51 -9.78 6.39
CA HIS A 157 13.52 -8.36 6.00
C HIS A 157 12.92 -7.49 7.09
N LEU A 158 11.77 -7.86 7.67
CA LEU A 158 11.13 -7.13 8.75
C LEU A 158 12.01 -7.09 10.01
N THR A 159 12.72 -8.17 10.30
CA THR A 159 13.63 -8.27 11.46
C THR A 159 14.86 -7.37 11.31
N SER A 160 15.40 -7.23 10.11
CA SER A 160 16.57 -6.40 9.81
C SER A 160 16.19 -4.92 9.64
N ALA A 161 15.31 -4.62 8.71
CA ALA A 161 14.93 -3.25 8.32
C ALA A 161 13.91 -2.61 9.26
N GLY A 162 13.03 -3.42 9.88
CA GLY A 162 11.99 -2.95 10.79
C GLY A 162 12.49 -2.38 12.13
N LYS A 163 13.74 -2.66 12.53
CA LYS A 163 14.32 -2.15 13.78
C LYS A 163 14.33 -0.62 13.87
N HIS A 164 14.43 0.05 12.75
CA HIS A 164 14.48 1.51 12.64
C HIS A 164 13.22 2.12 12.10
N ASN A 165 12.17 1.31 11.86
CA ASN A 165 10.89 1.78 11.38
C ASN A 165 10.19 2.63 12.45
N LEU A 166 9.55 3.71 12.02
CA LEU A 166 8.79 4.62 12.90
C LEU A 166 7.51 3.96 13.42
N ASP A 167 6.82 3.23 12.56
CA ASP A 167 5.63 2.47 12.97
C ASP A 167 6.01 1.09 13.53
N ARG A 168 6.46 1.11 14.77
CA ARG A 168 6.81 -0.10 15.50
C ARG A 168 5.64 -1.04 15.75
N LEU A 169 4.43 -0.49 15.81
CA LEU A 169 3.25 -1.31 16.03
C LEU A 169 2.93 -2.15 14.78
N ALA A 170 2.90 -1.52 13.60
CA ALA A 170 2.72 -2.25 12.34
C ALA A 170 3.80 -3.32 12.12
N VAL A 171 5.06 -3.05 12.48
CA VAL A 171 6.14 -4.05 12.43
C VAL A 171 5.83 -5.25 13.31
N LEU A 172 5.35 -5.05 14.54
CA LEU A 172 5.00 -6.14 15.46
C LEU A 172 3.78 -6.93 14.99
N GLU A 173 2.77 -6.26 14.44
CA GLU A 173 1.57 -6.88 13.87
C GLU A 173 1.92 -7.78 12.68
N LEU A 174 2.72 -7.28 11.74
CA LEU A 174 3.17 -8.07 10.60
C LEU A 174 4.04 -9.25 11.04
N ARG A 175 4.93 -9.04 12.01
CA ARG A 175 5.75 -10.13 12.56
C ARG A 175 4.89 -11.25 13.15
N ALA A 176 3.89 -10.91 13.96
CA ALA A 176 2.97 -11.90 14.52
C ALA A 176 2.23 -12.67 13.43
N THR A 177 1.73 -11.94 12.40
CA THR A 177 1.04 -12.53 11.25
C THR A 177 1.95 -13.47 10.45
N TYR A 178 3.21 -13.09 10.20
CA TYR A 178 4.14 -13.95 9.46
C TYR A 178 4.53 -15.18 10.26
N LEU A 179 4.76 -15.06 11.57
CA LEU A 179 5.03 -16.20 12.45
C LEU A 179 3.87 -17.21 12.46
N ALA A 180 2.63 -16.72 12.48
CA ALA A 180 1.46 -17.57 12.38
C ALA A 180 1.38 -18.29 11.02
N LYS A 181 1.61 -17.57 9.90
CA LYS A 181 1.64 -18.16 8.55
C LYS A 181 2.74 -19.19 8.35
N LEU A 182 3.88 -19.04 9.05
CA LEU A 182 4.99 -20.00 9.04
C LEU A 182 4.81 -21.16 10.04
N GLU A 183 3.66 -21.25 10.69
CA GLU A 183 3.35 -22.27 11.72
C GLU A 183 4.32 -22.28 12.91
N ARG A 184 5.03 -21.17 13.15
CA ARG A 184 5.91 -20.98 14.31
C ARG A 184 5.07 -20.64 15.54
N LYS A 185 4.26 -21.59 15.98
CA LYS A 185 3.16 -21.41 16.96
C LYS A 185 3.61 -20.74 18.25
N GLU A 186 4.68 -21.20 18.89
CA GLU A 186 5.15 -20.64 20.17
C GLU A 186 5.55 -19.18 20.07
N GLU A 187 6.22 -18.81 18.97
CA GLU A 187 6.65 -17.44 18.75
C GLU A 187 5.48 -16.53 18.37
N ALA A 188 4.53 -17.05 17.56
CA ALA A 188 3.30 -16.35 17.22
C ALA A 188 2.45 -16.05 18.46
N ILE A 189 2.25 -17.05 19.34
CA ILE A 189 1.55 -16.88 20.62
C ILE A 189 2.21 -15.78 21.46
N LYS A 190 3.53 -15.82 21.62
CA LYS A 190 4.26 -14.77 22.36
C LYS A 190 4.08 -13.39 21.74
N ALA A 191 4.11 -13.31 20.41
CA ALA A 191 3.95 -12.05 19.68
C ALA A 191 2.53 -11.48 19.85
N TYR A 192 1.49 -12.28 19.70
CA TYR A 192 0.10 -11.83 19.89
C TYR A 192 -0.19 -11.45 21.34
N ARG A 193 0.32 -12.19 22.34
CA ARG A 193 0.23 -11.80 23.76
C ARG A 193 0.84 -10.43 24.01
N ALA A 194 2.02 -10.17 23.46
CA ALA A 194 2.68 -8.87 23.58
C ALA A 194 1.91 -7.73 22.86
N LEU A 195 1.17 -8.03 21.81
CA LEU A 195 0.27 -7.07 21.14
C LEU A 195 -0.96 -6.76 21.98
N ILE A 196 -1.59 -7.76 22.60
CA ILE A 196 -2.72 -7.58 23.53
C ILE A 196 -2.27 -6.76 24.74
N ASP A 197 -1.06 -6.98 25.27
CA ASP A 197 -0.50 -6.20 26.37
C ASP A 197 -0.32 -4.72 26.01
N ARG A 198 -0.18 -4.38 24.73
CA ARG A 198 -0.10 -2.99 24.25
C ARG A 198 -1.48 -2.37 23.99
N ASN A 199 -2.39 -3.16 23.45
CA ASN A 199 -3.76 -2.73 23.17
C ASN A 199 -4.71 -3.92 23.36
N SER A 200 -5.24 -4.05 24.57
CA SER A 200 -6.16 -5.11 24.95
C SER A 200 -7.56 -4.99 24.34
N GLU A 201 -7.90 -3.84 23.74
CA GLU A 201 -9.22 -3.63 23.13
C GLU A 201 -9.32 -4.13 21.67
N TYR A 202 -8.21 -4.51 21.05
CA TYR A 202 -8.20 -4.79 19.62
C TYR A 202 -8.49 -6.26 19.32
N LYS A 203 -9.71 -6.55 18.86
CA LYS A 203 -10.21 -7.92 18.57
C LYS A 203 -9.26 -8.78 17.75
N LYS A 204 -8.63 -8.22 16.71
CA LYS A 204 -7.76 -9.00 15.80
C LYS A 204 -6.58 -9.66 16.51
N TYR A 205 -6.11 -9.12 17.64
CA TYR A 205 -5.02 -9.73 18.39
C TYR A 205 -5.47 -10.99 19.12
N TYR A 206 -6.71 -11.01 19.63
CA TYR A 206 -7.32 -12.21 20.22
C TYR A 206 -7.59 -13.28 19.15
N ASP A 207 -8.13 -12.87 18.00
CA ASP A 207 -8.39 -13.78 16.89
C ASP A 207 -7.08 -14.46 16.44
N GLY A 208 -6.01 -13.68 16.25
CA GLY A 208 -4.69 -14.19 15.89
C GLY A 208 -4.04 -15.06 16.96
N LEU A 209 -4.25 -14.76 18.25
CA LEU A 209 -3.79 -15.60 19.36
C LEU A 209 -4.50 -16.96 19.37
N ILE A 210 -5.81 -16.95 19.22
CA ILE A 210 -6.66 -18.17 19.20
C ILE A 210 -6.27 -19.06 18.02
N GLU A 211 -6.06 -18.44 16.84
CA GLU A 211 -5.59 -19.15 15.64
C GLU A 211 -4.19 -19.74 15.85
N ALA A 212 -3.24 -18.99 16.39
CA ALA A 212 -1.88 -19.45 16.68
C ALA A 212 -1.86 -20.60 17.70
N MET A 213 -2.77 -20.58 18.69
CA MET A 213 -2.97 -21.67 19.64
C MET A 213 -3.62 -22.91 19.00
N GLY A 214 -4.20 -22.79 17.82
CA GLY A 214 -4.89 -23.86 17.11
C GLY A 214 -6.22 -24.25 17.75
N LEU A 215 -6.88 -23.31 18.45
CA LEU A 215 -8.16 -23.58 19.10
C LEU A 215 -9.28 -23.62 18.06
N ALA A 216 -10.03 -24.73 18.03
CA ALA A 216 -11.15 -24.89 17.13
C ALA A 216 -12.28 -23.89 17.44
N ALA A 217 -13.01 -23.47 16.40
CA ALA A 217 -14.16 -22.57 16.57
C ALA A 217 -15.24 -23.15 17.49
N THR A 218 -15.34 -24.47 17.58
CA THR A 218 -16.29 -25.22 18.41
C THR A 218 -15.84 -25.39 19.87
N ASP A 219 -14.58 -25.14 20.18
CA ASP A 219 -14.05 -25.22 21.55
C ASP A 219 -14.28 -23.89 22.29
N HIS A 220 -15.54 -23.66 22.62
CA HIS A 220 -15.96 -22.43 23.30
C HIS A 220 -15.31 -22.25 24.67
N MET A 221 -15.05 -23.35 25.40
CA MET A 221 -14.45 -23.27 26.74
C MET A 221 -12.98 -22.87 26.69
N ALA A 222 -12.18 -23.50 25.81
CA ALA A 222 -10.77 -23.12 25.66
C ALA A 222 -10.60 -21.69 25.12
N ARG A 223 -11.46 -21.28 24.17
CA ARG A 223 -11.48 -19.89 23.68
C ARG A 223 -11.86 -18.91 24.80
N LYS A 224 -12.89 -19.22 25.58
CA LYS A 224 -13.30 -18.40 26.73
C LYS A 224 -12.16 -18.25 27.74
N ALA A 225 -11.45 -19.32 28.07
CA ALA A 225 -10.33 -19.27 29.01
C ALA A 225 -9.22 -18.27 28.60
N VAL A 226 -8.97 -18.10 27.29
CA VAL A 226 -8.06 -17.07 26.79
C VAL A 226 -8.56 -15.68 27.13
N TYR A 227 -9.84 -15.40 26.90
CA TYR A 227 -10.41 -14.09 27.22
C TYR A 227 -10.48 -13.83 28.72
N ASP A 228 -10.80 -14.86 29.53
CA ASP A 228 -10.84 -14.75 31.00
C ASP A 228 -9.46 -14.39 31.57
N GLU A 229 -8.38 -14.99 31.05
CA GLU A 229 -7.00 -14.64 31.42
C GLU A 229 -6.72 -13.14 31.22
N PHE A 230 -7.13 -12.58 30.08
CA PHE A 230 -6.91 -11.17 29.79
C PHE A 230 -7.91 -10.24 30.52
N ALA A 231 -9.13 -10.69 30.79
CA ALA A 231 -10.10 -9.96 31.60
C ALA A 231 -9.63 -9.81 33.05
N GLU A 232 -8.95 -10.84 33.58
CA GLU A 232 -8.33 -10.78 34.91
C GLU A 232 -7.10 -9.87 34.91
N LYS A 233 -6.22 -10.02 33.91
CA LYS A 233 -5.01 -9.19 33.76
C LYS A 233 -5.31 -7.72 33.53
N TYR A 234 -6.37 -7.42 32.79
CA TYR A 234 -6.80 -6.07 32.42
C TYR A 234 -8.25 -5.80 32.83
N PRO A 235 -8.51 -5.50 34.10
CA PRO A 235 -9.89 -5.35 34.62
C PRO A 235 -10.73 -4.25 33.97
N ARG A 236 -10.08 -3.28 33.31
CA ARG A 236 -10.76 -2.19 32.58
C ARG A 236 -10.96 -2.49 31.10
N CYS A 237 -10.48 -3.64 30.61
CA CYS A 237 -10.64 -4.05 29.23
C CYS A 237 -12.08 -4.54 28.98
N ASP A 238 -12.77 -3.87 28.07
CA ASP A 238 -14.13 -4.22 27.68
C ASP A 238 -14.15 -5.35 26.65
N ALA A 239 -13.20 -5.38 25.75
CA ALA A 239 -13.11 -6.37 24.68
C ALA A 239 -13.01 -7.80 25.21
N ALA A 240 -12.16 -8.05 26.22
CA ALA A 240 -11.98 -9.38 26.79
C ALA A 240 -13.26 -9.94 27.43
N ARG A 241 -14.17 -9.06 27.89
CA ARG A 241 -15.46 -9.44 28.46
C ARG A 241 -16.57 -9.56 27.43
N ARG A 242 -16.55 -8.67 26.43
CA ARG A 242 -17.61 -8.58 25.42
C ARG A 242 -17.44 -9.62 24.30
N LEU A 243 -16.22 -9.83 23.82
CA LEU A 243 -15.98 -10.74 22.68
C LEU A 243 -16.40 -12.20 22.88
N PRO A 244 -16.32 -12.79 24.11
CA PRO A 244 -16.88 -14.12 24.35
C PRO A 244 -18.38 -14.22 24.12
N LEU A 245 -19.13 -13.15 24.24
CA LEU A 245 -20.58 -13.13 24.01
C LEU A 245 -20.94 -13.44 22.56
N ASP A 246 -20.02 -13.23 21.61
CA ASP A 246 -20.24 -13.51 20.19
C ASP A 246 -20.39 -15.01 19.90
N PHE A 247 -19.90 -15.90 20.79
CA PHE A 247 -19.93 -17.36 20.59
C PHE A 247 -20.43 -18.18 21.78
N LEU A 248 -20.74 -17.53 22.92
CA LEU A 248 -21.29 -18.20 24.10
C LEU A 248 -22.81 -18.03 24.13
N GLU A 249 -23.51 -19.17 24.34
CA GLU A 249 -24.96 -19.22 24.45
C GLU A 249 -25.36 -19.90 25.76
N GLY A 250 -26.48 -19.49 26.34
CA GLY A 250 -27.11 -20.13 27.50
C GLY A 250 -26.26 -20.14 28.77
N THR A 251 -26.03 -21.32 29.34
CA THR A 251 -25.36 -21.51 30.64
C THR A 251 -23.90 -21.09 30.69
N TYR A 252 -23.23 -20.93 29.55
CA TYR A 252 -21.85 -20.43 29.49
C TYR A 252 -21.72 -18.95 29.86
N LEU A 253 -22.81 -18.20 29.83
CA LEU A 253 -22.86 -16.78 30.21
C LEU A 253 -22.94 -16.60 31.73
N ILE A 254 -23.30 -17.64 32.46
CA ILE A 254 -23.45 -17.63 33.92
C ILE A 254 -22.15 -18.13 34.58
N GLY A 255 -21.04 -17.47 34.31
CA GLY A 255 -19.78 -17.71 35.00
C GLY A 255 -19.50 -16.61 36.05
N PRO A 256 -18.44 -16.71 36.88
CA PRO A 256 -18.18 -15.89 38.07
C PRO A 256 -17.94 -14.38 37.79
N ILE A 257 -18.44 -13.86 36.70
CA ILE A 257 -18.36 -12.43 36.36
C ILE A 257 -19.32 -11.57 37.26
N TYR A 258 -20.23 -12.22 38.04
CA TYR A 258 -21.22 -11.58 38.89
C TYR A 258 -21.21 -12.07 40.35
N ALA A 259 -20.07 -12.58 40.84
CA ALA A 259 -19.89 -12.84 42.26
C ALA A 259 -18.98 -11.81 42.93
#